data_ede0d757697345862905f96ead6806e7
#
_entry.id   ede0d757697345862905f96ead6806e7
#
_cell.length_a   1.000
_cell.length_b   1.000
_cell.length_c   1.000
_cell.angle_alpha   90.00
_cell.angle_beta   90.00
_cell.angle_gamma   90.00
#
_symmetry.space_group_name_H-M   'P 1'
#
loop_
_entity.id
_entity.type
_entity.pdbx_description
1 polymer ?
#
loop_
_entity_poly.entity_id
_entity_poly.type
_entity_poly.pdbx_seq_one_letter_code
_entity_poly.pdbx_strand_id
1 'polypeptide(L)'
;MKRITLGLVTLVVSVNAYSADIPLYPTGPEQDSAFLRFANATLGELKLVADGSKANLVLNGDKAVSAFLPVVGGDKPIKGMLSSAGKNADFSVKVAPGEFATVVVLADAKGAMRQLVVREVPDDFNALKASLAFINADTTCADAGLEAVAQKAELFKKVAEGTLQRRMINPVELSVQLKCDSAPVGQPLRFILKAGERYSVLAVPSDKGSKLLFASDALVN
;
A
#
# COMPACT_ATOMS: atom_id res chain seq x y z
N MET A 1 68.48 33.03 58.23
CA MET A 1 68.09 32.69 56.82
C MET A 1 66.81 31.86 56.82
N LYS A 2 65.64 32.52 56.56
CA LYS A 2 64.31 31.84 56.49
C LYS A 2 64.04 31.58 55.04
N ARG A 3 63.90 30.28 54.69
CA ARG A 3 63.44 29.85 53.35
C ARG A 3 61.92 29.83 53.34
N ILE A 4 61.31 30.62 52.47
CA ILE A 4 59.85 30.61 52.19
C ILE A 4 59.61 29.68 51.02
N THR A 5 58.86 28.58 51.25
CA THR A 5 58.50 27.67 50.24
C THR A 5 57.09 28.10 49.71
N LEU A 6 57.04 28.50 48.46
CA LEU A 6 55.81 28.93 47.78
C LEU A 6 55.16 27.70 47.23
N GLY A 7 54.02 27.30 47.77
CA GLY A 7 53.21 26.20 47.27
C GLY A 7 52.27 26.64 46.12
N LEU A 8 52.47 26.03 44.96
CA LEU A 8 51.62 26.26 43.79
C LEU A 8 50.33 25.36 43.89
N VAL A 9 49.23 26.00 44.11
CA VAL A 9 47.90 25.32 44.11
C VAL A 9 47.37 25.31 42.68
N THR A 10 47.35 24.14 42.04
CA THR A 10 46.78 23.96 40.70
C THR A 10 45.25 23.71 40.85
N LEU A 11 44.42 24.65 40.38
CA LEU A 11 43.00 24.57 40.34
C LEU A 11 42.60 23.75 39.09
N VAL A 12 42.14 22.52 39.26
CA VAL A 12 41.57 21.70 38.17
C VAL A 12 40.13 22.09 37.96
N VAL A 13 39.81 22.80 36.90
CA VAL A 13 38.45 23.10 36.48
C VAL A 13 37.93 21.94 35.63
N SER A 14 37.05 21.15 36.19
CA SER A 14 36.34 20.09 35.46
C SER A 14 35.28 20.71 34.55
N VAL A 15 35.52 20.73 33.25
CA VAL A 15 34.55 21.14 32.24
C VAL A 15 33.60 19.94 31.98
N ASN A 16 32.38 20.02 32.53
CA ASN A 16 31.31 19.07 32.13
C ASN A 16 30.89 19.41 30.69
N ALA A 17 31.34 18.62 29.73
CA ALA A 17 30.81 18.65 28.36
C ALA A 17 29.40 18.04 28.38
N TYR A 18 28.37 18.87 28.34
CA TYR A 18 27.03 18.45 28.00
C TYR A 18 27.01 18.10 26.50
N SER A 19 26.95 16.81 26.17
CA SER A 19 26.63 16.37 24.82
C SER A 19 25.18 16.81 24.54
N ALA A 20 25.03 17.87 23.77
CA ALA A 20 23.71 18.18 23.20
C ALA A 20 23.39 17.10 22.16
N ASP A 21 22.37 16.32 22.42
CA ASP A 21 21.81 15.37 21.47
C ASP A 21 21.12 16.21 20.38
N ILE A 22 21.89 16.63 19.39
CA ILE A 22 21.35 17.35 18.23
C ILE A 22 20.84 16.25 17.30
N PRO A 23 19.50 16.13 17.11
CA PRO A 23 18.98 15.18 16.13
C PRO A 23 19.58 15.54 14.78
N LEU A 24 20.30 14.61 14.16
CA LEU A 24 21.04 14.81 12.91
C LEU A 24 20.10 15.17 11.74
N TYR A 25 18.81 14.91 11.89
CA TYR A 25 17.78 15.29 10.94
C TYR A 25 16.55 15.78 11.70
N PRO A 26 15.92 16.91 11.30
CA PRO A 26 14.63 17.26 11.86
C PRO A 26 13.65 16.14 11.52
N THR A 27 13.03 15.56 12.55
CA THR A 27 11.91 14.65 12.38
C THR A 27 10.77 15.48 11.79
N GLY A 28 10.71 15.52 10.45
CA GLY A 28 9.65 16.22 9.73
C GLY A 28 8.40 15.33 9.61
N PRO A 29 7.27 15.89 9.18
CA PRO A 29 6.03 15.12 8.94
C PRO A 29 6.20 13.94 7.99
N GLU A 30 7.29 13.85 7.24
CA GLU A 30 7.60 12.72 6.35
C GLU A 30 7.91 11.41 7.10
N GLN A 31 8.41 11.47 8.34
CA GLN A 31 8.71 10.24 9.11
C GLN A 31 7.46 9.52 9.60
N ASP A 32 6.35 10.23 9.76
CA ASP A 32 5.07 9.64 10.16
C ASP A 32 4.14 9.42 8.97
N SER A 33 4.62 9.60 7.74
CA SER A 33 3.83 9.39 6.53
C SER A 33 3.54 7.92 6.33
N ALA A 34 2.29 7.63 6.08
CA ALA A 34 1.80 6.33 5.62
C ALA A 34 0.99 6.55 4.34
N PHE A 35 0.70 5.49 3.63
CA PHE A 35 0.07 5.59 2.32
C PHE A 35 -1.16 4.70 2.26
N LEU A 36 -2.30 5.31 1.95
CA LEU A 36 -3.58 4.62 1.91
C LEU A 36 -4.20 4.74 0.52
N ARG A 37 -4.64 3.63 -0.07
CA ARG A 37 -5.45 3.64 -1.28
C ARG A 37 -6.68 2.79 -1.12
N PHE A 38 -7.65 3.01 -1.99
CA PHE A 38 -8.90 2.25 -2.04
C PHE A 38 -9.06 1.58 -3.39
N ALA A 39 -9.64 0.39 -3.37
CA ALA A 39 -10.02 -0.35 -4.56
C ALA A 39 -11.51 -0.72 -4.48
N ASN A 40 -12.24 -0.43 -5.55
CA ASN A 40 -13.65 -0.74 -5.67
C ASN A 40 -13.85 -2.11 -6.31
N ALA A 41 -14.24 -3.09 -5.52
CA ALA A 41 -14.67 -4.41 -5.95
C ALA A 41 -16.18 -4.60 -5.74
N THR A 42 -16.95 -3.52 -5.60
CA THR A 42 -18.42 -3.56 -5.64
C THR A 42 -18.92 -3.57 -7.08
N LEU A 43 -20.20 -3.83 -7.28
CA LEU A 43 -20.82 -3.84 -8.63
C LEU A 43 -21.13 -2.45 -9.18
N GLY A 44 -21.02 -1.41 -8.35
CA GLY A 44 -21.37 -0.04 -8.72
C GLY A 44 -20.27 0.96 -8.44
N GLU A 45 -20.60 2.24 -8.58
CA GLU A 45 -19.73 3.33 -8.15
C GLU A 45 -19.53 3.30 -6.63
N LEU A 46 -18.31 3.48 -6.20
CA LEU A 46 -17.94 3.63 -4.78
C LEU A 46 -17.53 5.08 -4.51
N LYS A 47 -18.19 5.71 -3.55
CA LYS A 47 -17.82 7.04 -3.04
C LYS A 47 -17.25 6.91 -1.65
N LEU A 48 -16.18 7.64 -1.39
CA LEU A 48 -15.54 7.70 -0.08
C LEU A 48 -15.44 9.16 0.37
N VAL A 49 -15.76 9.40 1.64
CA VAL A 49 -15.55 10.68 2.31
C VAL A 49 -14.83 10.40 3.61
N ALA A 50 -13.63 10.96 3.78
CA ALA A 50 -12.89 10.88 5.04
C ALA A 50 -13.48 11.84 6.08
N ASP A 51 -13.43 11.44 7.35
CA ASP A 51 -13.87 12.28 8.45
C ASP A 51 -13.15 13.63 8.45
N GLY A 52 -13.90 14.70 8.59
CA GLY A 52 -13.38 16.07 8.56
C GLY A 52 -13.07 16.60 7.15
N SER A 53 -13.23 15.80 6.10
CA SER A 53 -13.04 16.22 4.70
C SER A 53 -14.36 16.59 4.03
N LYS A 54 -14.32 17.59 3.14
CA LYS A 54 -15.41 17.90 2.20
C LYS A 54 -15.17 17.26 0.82
N ALA A 55 -13.94 16.78 0.55
CA ALA A 55 -13.60 16.11 -0.69
C ALA A 55 -14.13 14.67 -0.67
N ASN A 56 -14.59 14.21 -1.82
CA ASN A 56 -14.96 12.81 -2.02
C ASN A 56 -14.04 12.18 -3.06
N LEU A 57 -13.72 10.92 -2.84
CA LEU A 57 -13.05 10.07 -3.82
C LEU A 57 -14.11 9.18 -4.46
N VAL A 58 -14.17 9.18 -5.80
CA VAL A 58 -15.11 8.37 -6.57
C VAL A 58 -14.33 7.34 -7.37
N LEU A 59 -14.68 6.07 -7.19
CA LEU A 59 -14.06 4.93 -7.86
C LEU A 59 -15.11 4.16 -8.67
N ASN A 60 -14.90 4.07 -9.98
CA ASN A 60 -15.77 3.33 -10.88
C ASN A 60 -15.02 2.88 -12.15
N GLY A 61 -15.53 1.88 -12.86
CA GLY A 61 -15.05 1.44 -14.16
C GLY A 61 -13.52 1.35 -14.24
N ASP A 62 -12.91 2.12 -15.13
CA ASP A 62 -11.46 2.14 -15.35
C ASP A 62 -10.67 2.81 -14.21
N LYS A 63 -11.35 3.54 -13.33
CA LYS A 63 -10.78 4.17 -12.13
C LYS A 63 -11.23 3.42 -10.86
N ALA A 64 -11.24 2.10 -10.91
CA ALA A 64 -11.64 1.27 -9.78
C ALA A 64 -10.61 1.26 -8.64
N VAL A 65 -9.38 1.67 -8.87
CA VAL A 65 -8.31 1.74 -7.87
C VAL A 65 -7.76 3.17 -7.82
N SER A 66 -7.67 3.75 -6.63
CA SER A 66 -7.07 5.08 -6.45
C SER A 66 -5.55 5.03 -6.52
N ALA A 67 -4.91 6.18 -6.72
CA ALA A 67 -3.52 6.36 -6.32
C ALA A 67 -3.40 6.27 -4.79
N PHE A 68 -2.18 6.15 -4.28
CA PHE A 68 -1.92 6.21 -2.86
C PHE A 68 -2.02 7.65 -2.35
N LEU A 69 -2.81 7.83 -1.32
CA LEU A 69 -3.01 9.09 -0.60
C LEU A 69 -2.05 9.13 0.58
N PRO A 70 -1.18 10.13 0.71
CA PRO A 70 -0.38 10.29 1.90
C PRO A 70 -1.30 10.62 3.09
N VAL A 71 -1.07 9.93 4.20
CA VAL A 71 -1.82 10.07 5.45
C VAL A 71 -0.85 10.08 6.63
N VAL A 72 -1.28 10.62 7.76
CA VAL A 72 -0.49 10.51 8.99
C VAL A 72 -0.62 9.10 9.53
N GLY A 73 0.49 8.37 9.57
CA GLY A 73 0.58 7.04 10.14
C GLY A 73 0.55 7.07 11.68
N GLY A 74 0.27 5.92 12.28
CA GLY A 74 0.34 5.75 13.73
C GLY A 74 -0.91 5.12 14.35
N ASP A 75 -1.09 5.36 15.65
CA ASP A 75 -2.13 4.70 16.44
C ASP A 75 -3.55 5.18 16.18
N LYS A 76 -3.70 6.39 15.64
CA LYS A 76 -5.01 6.94 15.34
C LYS A 76 -5.56 6.36 14.03
N PRO A 77 -6.76 5.76 14.04
CA PRO A 77 -7.34 5.25 12.82
C PRO A 77 -7.81 6.39 11.90
N ILE A 78 -7.59 6.21 10.60
CA ILE A 78 -8.20 7.02 9.55
C ILE A 78 -9.62 6.49 9.37
N LYS A 79 -10.60 7.38 9.48
CA LYS A 79 -12.02 7.03 9.45
C LYS A 79 -12.74 7.77 8.33
N GLY A 80 -13.92 7.28 8.00
CA GLY A 80 -14.80 7.93 7.05
C GLY A 80 -15.94 7.01 6.63
N MET A 81 -16.67 7.43 5.60
CA MET A 81 -17.85 6.74 5.08
C MET A 81 -17.64 6.29 3.65
N LEU A 82 -18.09 5.08 3.37
CA LEU A 82 -18.20 4.47 2.05
C LEU A 82 -19.67 4.49 1.63
N SER A 83 -19.95 4.80 0.37
CA SER A 83 -21.29 4.76 -0.20
C SER A 83 -21.25 4.05 -1.54
N SER A 84 -22.07 3.04 -1.74
CA SER A 84 -22.25 2.33 -3.03
C SER A 84 -23.65 1.78 -3.16
N ALA A 85 -24.26 1.92 -4.34
CA ALA A 85 -25.60 1.42 -4.66
C ALA A 85 -26.67 1.77 -3.60
N GLY A 86 -26.63 3.00 -3.05
CA GLY A 86 -27.56 3.50 -2.03
C GLY A 86 -27.33 2.94 -0.62
N LYS A 87 -26.26 2.20 -0.38
CA LYS A 87 -25.84 1.70 0.94
C LYS A 87 -24.64 2.45 1.44
N ASN A 88 -24.54 2.61 2.77
CA ASN A 88 -23.43 3.23 3.44
C ASN A 88 -22.75 2.24 4.40
N ALA A 89 -21.46 2.39 4.59
CA ALA A 89 -20.68 1.69 5.59
C ALA A 89 -19.54 2.59 6.10
N ASP A 90 -19.22 2.51 7.36
CA ASP A 90 -18.07 3.20 7.92
C ASP A 90 -16.80 2.43 7.61
N PHE A 91 -15.67 3.15 7.45
CA PHE A 91 -14.36 2.55 7.47
C PHE A 91 -13.50 3.13 8.59
N SER A 92 -12.61 2.30 9.10
CA SER A 92 -11.66 2.68 10.14
C SER A 92 -10.38 1.85 9.96
N VAL A 93 -9.30 2.49 9.52
CA VAL A 93 -8.04 1.82 9.17
C VAL A 93 -6.88 2.50 9.87
N LYS A 94 -6.10 1.74 10.63
CA LYS A 94 -4.80 2.17 11.15
C LYS A 94 -3.73 1.81 10.14
N VAL A 95 -2.79 2.71 9.88
CA VAL A 95 -1.66 2.50 8.98
C VAL A 95 -0.41 2.93 9.73
N ALA A 96 0.60 2.07 9.81
CA ALA A 96 1.86 2.41 10.48
C ALA A 96 2.71 3.37 9.63
N PRO A 97 3.59 4.18 10.21
CA PRO A 97 4.54 4.98 9.46
C PRO A 97 5.33 4.13 8.46
N GLY A 98 5.47 4.61 7.22
CA GLY A 98 6.14 3.92 6.13
C GLY A 98 5.34 2.78 5.47
N GLU A 99 4.17 2.44 6.01
CA GLU A 99 3.34 1.35 5.50
C GLU A 99 2.46 1.82 4.33
N PHE A 100 2.25 0.94 3.38
CA PHE A 100 1.29 1.08 2.29
C PHE A 100 0.10 0.15 2.55
N ALA A 101 -1.10 0.71 2.67
CA ALA A 101 -2.32 -0.05 2.88
C ALA A 101 -3.27 0.10 1.68
N THR A 102 -3.77 -1.02 1.19
CA THR A 102 -4.82 -1.08 0.17
C THR A 102 -6.10 -1.58 0.81
N VAL A 103 -7.14 -0.75 0.84
CA VAL A 103 -8.48 -1.12 1.29
C VAL A 103 -9.30 -1.53 0.08
N VAL A 104 -9.57 -2.81 -0.05
CA VAL A 104 -10.47 -3.34 -1.09
C VAL A 104 -11.88 -3.40 -0.53
N VAL A 105 -12.79 -2.65 -1.14
CA VAL A 105 -14.21 -2.63 -0.76
C VAL A 105 -14.96 -3.64 -1.63
N LEU A 106 -15.47 -4.67 -0.98
CA LEU A 106 -16.20 -5.79 -1.57
C LEU A 106 -17.70 -5.64 -1.24
N ALA A 107 -18.57 -6.20 -2.05
CA ALA A 107 -19.98 -6.36 -1.71
C ALA A 107 -20.32 -7.84 -1.54
N ASP A 108 -21.10 -8.18 -0.51
CA ASP A 108 -21.68 -9.50 -0.38
C ASP A 108 -22.90 -9.67 -1.32
N ALA A 109 -23.47 -10.86 -1.35
CA ALA A 109 -24.65 -11.17 -2.19
C ALA A 109 -25.89 -10.30 -1.85
N LYS A 110 -25.94 -9.69 -0.66
CA LYS A 110 -27.01 -8.77 -0.23
C LYS A 110 -26.62 -7.30 -0.46
N GLY A 111 -25.43 -7.06 -1.03
CA GLY A 111 -24.85 -5.75 -1.29
C GLY A 111 -24.35 -5.03 -0.03
N ALA A 112 -24.17 -5.72 1.10
CA ALA A 112 -23.50 -5.14 2.25
C ALA A 112 -22.00 -5.02 1.96
N MET A 113 -21.40 -3.88 2.32
CA MET A 113 -19.99 -3.62 2.05
C MET A 113 -19.09 -4.27 3.11
N ARG A 114 -18.08 -5.02 2.65
CA ARG A 114 -17.01 -5.59 3.44
C ARG A 114 -15.70 -4.95 3.02
N GLN A 115 -14.80 -4.73 3.95
CA GLN A 115 -13.48 -4.17 3.69
C GLN A 115 -12.43 -5.23 3.93
N LEU A 116 -11.51 -5.37 2.99
CA LEU A 116 -10.30 -6.18 3.12
C LEU A 116 -9.10 -5.23 3.07
N VAL A 117 -8.28 -5.24 4.11
CA VAL A 117 -7.09 -4.37 4.20
C VAL A 117 -5.85 -5.21 3.95
N VAL A 118 -5.18 -4.96 2.84
CA VAL A 118 -3.90 -5.58 2.49
C VAL A 118 -2.78 -4.59 2.72
N ARG A 119 -1.73 -5.01 3.43
CA ARG A 119 -0.65 -4.15 3.91
C ARG A 119 0.67 -4.55 3.30
N GLU A 120 1.51 -3.58 3.04
CA GLU A 120 2.84 -3.77 2.50
C GLU A 120 3.80 -2.76 3.10
N VAL A 121 4.98 -3.23 3.48
CA VAL A 121 6.15 -2.37 3.67
C VAL A 121 6.98 -2.52 2.41
N PRO A 122 7.20 -1.44 1.64
CA PRO A 122 7.93 -1.52 0.39
C PRO A 122 9.35 -2.03 0.62
N ASP A 123 9.77 -2.92 -0.26
CA ASP A 123 11.14 -3.40 -0.39
C ASP A 123 12.00 -2.45 -1.24
N ASP A 124 13.24 -2.82 -1.48
CA ASP A 124 14.23 -2.02 -2.19
C ASP A 124 13.76 -1.57 -3.58
N PHE A 125 14.08 -0.34 -3.91
CA PHE A 125 13.83 0.25 -5.21
C PHE A 125 14.92 -0.16 -6.23
N ASN A 126 14.48 -0.58 -7.42
CA ASN A 126 15.37 -0.86 -8.55
C ASN A 126 14.92 -0.06 -9.79
N ALA A 127 15.69 0.98 -10.14
CA ALA A 127 15.38 1.87 -11.26
C ALA A 127 15.37 1.18 -12.65
N LEU A 128 15.97 -0.01 -12.78
CA LEU A 128 16.05 -0.76 -14.04
C LEU A 128 14.93 -1.81 -14.20
N LYS A 129 14.17 -2.05 -13.14
CA LYS A 129 13.08 -3.02 -13.13
C LYS A 129 11.75 -2.33 -12.87
N ALA A 130 10.67 -2.97 -13.26
CA ALA A 130 9.35 -2.65 -12.76
C ALA A 130 9.06 -3.51 -11.53
N SER A 131 8.41 -2.94 -10.53
CA SER A 131 7.97 -3.68 -9.35
C SER A 131 6.48 -3.99 -9.48
N LEU A 132 6.10 -5.26 -9.57
CA LEU A 132 4.71 -5.70 -9.72
C LEU A 132 4.26 -6.43 -8.47
N ALA A 133 3.18 -5.94 -7.83
CA ALA A 133 2.46 -6.66 -6.79
C ALA A 133 1.26 -7.40 -7.39
N PHE A 134 0.96 -8.56 -6.83
CA PHE A 134 -0.29 -9.28 -7.05
C PHE A 134 -1.01 -9.44 -5.71
N ILE A 135 -2.23 -8.91 -5.63
CA ILE A 135 -3.09 -8.94 -4.44
C ILE A 135 -4.25 -9.88 -4.73
N ASN A 136 -4.47 -10.87 -3.87
CA ASN A 136 -5.67 -11.67 -3.93
C ASN A 136 -6.73 -11.11 -2.97
N ALA A 137 -7.73 -10.43 -3.51
CA ALA A 137 -8.90 -9.97 -2.79
C ALA A 137 -10.19 -10.70 -3.24
N ASP A 138 -10.04 -11.79 -3.98
CA ASP A 138 -11.14 -12.59 -4.43
C ASP A 138 -11.51 -13.67 -3.39
N THR A 139 -12.64 -13.48 -2.74
CA THR A 139 -13.16 -14.40 -1.71
C THR A 139 -13.57 -15.76 -2.23
N THR A 140 -13.66 -15.91 -3.55
CA THR A 140 -14.03 -17.16 -4.21
C THR A 140 -12.83 -17.93 -4.75
N CYS A 141 -11.63 -17.36 -4.62
CA CYS A 141 -10.37 -17.89 -5.11
C CYS A 141 -9.35 -17.96 -3.96
N ALA A 142 -9.37 -19.05 -3.19
CA ALA A 142 -8.53 -19.17 -1.99
C ALA A 142 -7.02 -19.10 -2.30
N ASP A 143 -6.59 -19.76 -3.38
CA ASP A 143 -5.21 -19.79 -3.89
C ASP A 143 -5.16 -19.19 -5.30
N ALA A 144 -4.92 -17.88 -5.39
CA ALA A 144 -4.82 -17.19 -6.66
C ALA A 144 -3.41 -17.27 -7.25
N GLY A 145 -3.33 -17.39 -8.57
CA GLY A 145 -2.11 -17.30 -9.35
C GLY A 145 -2.25 -16.30 -10.49
N LEU A 146 -1.13 -15.81 -11.00
CA LEU A 146 -1.08 -14.95 -12.17
C LEU A 146 -0.09 -15.50 -13.18
N GLU A 147 -0.56 -15.77 -14.40
CA GLU A 147 0.25 -16.33 -15.50
C GLU A 147 0.42 -15.30 -16.62
N ALA A 148 1.64 -15.14 -17.13
CA ALA A 148 1.89 -14.41 -18.37
C ALA A 148 1.45 -15.26 -19.57
N VAL A 149 0.43 -14.80 -20.29
CA VAL A 149 -0.26 -15.59 -21.33
C VAL A 149 0.68 -16.00 -22.47
N ALA A 150 1.46 -15.06 -22.98
CA ALA A 150 2.32 -15.31 -24.14
C ALA A 150 3.48 -16.29 -23.85
N GLN A 151 4.05 -16.17 -22.66
CA GLN A 151 5.21 -16.98 -22.22
C GLN A 151 4.78 -18.26 -21.50
N LYS A 152 3.50 -18.42 -21.15
CA LYS A 152 2.97 -19.48 -20.29
C LYS A 152 3.78 -19.61 -18.99
N ALA A 153 4.22 -18.47 -18.48
CA ALA A 153 5.08 -18.38 -17.29
C ALA A 153 4.26 -17.93 -16.08
N GLU A 154 4.36 -18.67 -14.98
CA GLU A 154 3.74 -18.29 -13.73
C GLU A 154 4.49 -17.11 -13.11
N LEU A 155 3.82 -15.97 -13.01
CA LEU A 155 4.35 -14.78 -12.35
C LEU A 155 4.17 -14.88 -10.85
N PHE A 156 3.01 -15.34 -10.39
CA PHE A 156 2.68 -15.54 -8.97
C PHE A 156 1.93 -16.86 -8.78
N LYS A 157 2.17 -17.51 -7.64
CA LYS A 157 1.56 -18.80 -7.29
C LYS A 157 0.99 -18.76 -5.90
N LYS A 158 -0.19 -19.37 -5.70
CA LYS A 158 -0.77 -19.62 -4.38
C LYS A 158 -0.77 -18.39 -3.49
N VAL A 159 -1.22 -17.26 -4.03
CA VAL A 159 -1.43 -16.06 -3.23
C VAL A 159 -2.75 -16.22 -2.50
N ALA A 160 -2.69 -16.37 -1.18
CA ALA A 160 -3.87 -16.58 -0.35
C ALA A 160 -4.77 -15.34 -0.32
N GLU A 161 -6.07 -15.52 -0.07
CA GLU A 161 -7.01 -14.40 0.12
C GLU A 161 -6.48 -13.43 1.18
N GLY A 162 -6.58 -12.14 0.91
CA GLY A 162 -6.15 -11.07 1.82
C GLY A 162 -4.66 -10.83 1.87
N THR A 163 -3.88 -11.49 1.01
CA THR A 163 -2.42 -11.32 0.96
C THR A 163 -1.94 -10.77 -0.37
N LEU A 164 -0.68 -10.36 -0.39
CA LEU A 164 0.01 -9.94 -1.60
C LEU A 164 1.37 -10.62 -1.72
N GLN A 165 1.82 -10.75 -2.95
CA GLN A 165 3.22 -11.05 -3.28
C GLN A 165 3.71 -9.95 -4.23
N ARG A 166 4.99 -9.55 -4.11
CA ARG A 166 5.64 -8.59 -5.00
C ARG A 166 6.90 -9.17 -5.60
N ARG A 167 7.21 -8.79 -6.83
CA ARG A 167 8.44 -9.18 -7.51
C ARG A 167 8.90 -8.14 -8.51
N MET A 168 10.19 -8.11 -8.77
CA MET A 168 10.80 -7.29 -9.79
C MET A 168 10.72 -7.99 -11.15
N ILE A 169 10.23 -7.27 -12.15
CA ILE A 169 10.06 -7.76 -13.54
C ILE A 169 10.77 -6.82 -14.48
N ASN A 170 11.31 -7.31 -15.58
CA ASN A 170 11.84 -6.44 -16.64
C ASN A 170 10.72 -5.59 -17.23
N PRO A 171 11.00 -4.34 -17.63
CA PRO A 171 10.04 -3.52 -18.36
C PRO A 171 9.55 -4.26 -19.60
N VAL A 172 8.24 -4.45 -19.71
CA VAL A 172 7.64 -5.26 -20.79
C VAL A 172 6.14 -4.99 -20.86
N GLU A 173 5.56 -5.16 -22.04
CA GLU A 173 4.12 -5.32 -22.19
C GLU A 173 3.71 -6.75 -21.81
N LEU A 174 2.74 -6.88 -20.91
CA LEU A 174 2.23 -8.15 -20.43
C LEU A 174 0.74 -8.31 -20.73
N SER A 175 0.36 -9.53 -21.09
CA SER A 175 -1.00 -10.03 -20.99
C SER A 175 -1.01 -11.12 -19.92
N VAL A 176 -1.79 -10.93 -18.85
CA VAL A 176 -1.84 -11.85 -17.71
C VAL A 176 -3.21 -12.49 -17.57
N GLN A 177 -3.22 -13.75 -17.15
CA GLN A 177 -4.42 -14.54 -16.86
C GLN A 177 -4.45 -14.88 -15.37
N LEU A 178 -5.59 -14.58 -14.72
CA LEU A 178 -5.87 -15.07 -13.36
C LEU A 178 -6.07 -16.59 -13.38
N LYS A 179 -5.50 -17.25 -12.39
CA LYS A 179 -5.75 -18.67 -12.11
C LYS A 179 -6.27 -18.85 -10.68
N CYS A 180 -7.31 -19.64 -10.53
CA CYS A 180 -7.81 -20.12 -9.25
C CYS A 180 -7.64 -21.63 -9.22
N ASP A 181 -6.99 -22.17 -8.21
CA ASP A 181 -6.69 -23.61 -8.10
C ASP A 181 -6.11 -24.20 -9.41
N SER A 182 -5.22 -23.43 -10.05
CA SER A 182 -4.57 -23.73 -11.33
C SER A 182 -5.46 -23.65 -12.58
N ALA A 183 -6.75 -23.41 -12.45
CA ALA A 183 -7.66 -23.19 -13.58
C ALA A 183 -7.72 -21.69 -13.97
N PRO A 184 -7.70 -21.37 -15.28
CA PRO A 184 -7.85 -19.97 -15.71
C PRO A 184 -9.26 -19.46 -15.45
N VAL A 185 -9.37 -18.24 -14.91
CA VAL A 185 -10.67 -17.60 -14.63
C VAL A 185 -10.67 -16.14 -15.09
N GLY A 186 -11.85 -15.65 -15.50
CA GLY A 186 -12.03 -14.28 -15.98
C GLY A 186 -11.37 -14.02 -17.33
N GLN A 187 -11.26 -12.75 -17.69
CA GLN A 187 -10.61 -12.32 -18.95
C GLN A 187 -9.16 -11.94 -18.69
N PRO A 188 -8.25 -12.18 -19.66
CA PRO A 188 -6.88 -11.68 -19.57
C PRO A 188 -6.83 -10.16 -19.48
N LEU A 189 -5.87 -9.65 -18.70
CA LEU A 189 -5.60 -8.23 -18.54
C LEU A 189 -4.28 -7.86 -19.21
N ARG A 190 -4.28 -6.76 -19.99
CA ARG A 190 -3.07 -6.24 -20.66
C ARG A 190 -2.63 -4.93 -20.03
N PHE A 191 -1.32 -4.78 -19.83
CA PHE A 191 -0.70 -3.55 -19.33
C PHE A 191 0.77 -3.48 -19.70
N ILE A 192 1.35 -2.28 -19.55
CA ILE A 192 2.76 -2.01 -19.83
C ILE A 192 3.46 -1.70 -18.52
N LEU A 193 4.57 -2.39 -18.27
CA LEU A 193 5.47 -2.14 -17.14
C LEU A 193 6.66 -1.30 -17.61
N LYS A 194 6.94 -0.19 -16.92
CA LYS A 194 8.08 0.68 -17.18
C LYS A 194 9.13 0.53 -16.08
N ALA A 195 10.40 0.75 -16.43
CA ALA A 195 11.51 0.74 -15.49
C ALA A 195 11.33 1.81 -14.40
N GLY A 196 11.67 1.47 -13.17
CA GLY A 196 11.56 2.36 -12.00
C GLY A 196 10.15 2.61 -11.50
N GLU A 197 9.12 2.04 -12.14
CA GLU A 197 7.74 2.21 -11.71
C GLU A 197 7.22 1.01 -10.91
N ARG A 198 6.24 1.27 -10.06
CA ARG A 198 5.57 0.25 -9.22
C ARG A 198 4.11 0.11 -9.66
N TYR A 199 3.64 -1.12 -9.63
CA TYR A 199 2.29 -1.48 -10.08
C TYR A 199 1.67 -2.53 -9.19
N SER A 200 0.34 -2.60 -9.24
CA SER A 200 -0.43 -3.66 -8.59
C SER A 200 -1.49 -4.23 -9.52
N VAL A 201 -1.61 -5.54 -9.49
CA VAL A 201 -2.74 -6.29 -10.06
C VAL A 201 -3.54 -6.86 -8.90
N LEU A 202 -4.85 -6.66 -8.91
CA LEU A 202 -5.74 -7.17 -7.87
C LEU A 202 -6.71 -8.17 -8.48
N ALA A 203 -6.78 -9.39 -7.94
CA ALA A 203 -7.88 -10.31 -8.20
C ALA A 203 -9.05 -9.95 -7.30
N VAL A 204 -10.22 -9.73 -7.87
CA VAL A 204 -11.44 -9.36 -7.14
C VAL A 204 -12.63 -10.12 -7.68
N PRO A 205 -13.67 -10.38 -6.87
CA PRO A 205 -14.91 -10.98 -7.36
C PRO A 205 -15.64 -10.05 -8.32
N SER A 206 -16.42 -10.63 -9.23
CA SER A 206 -17.30 -9.91 -10.15
C SER A 206 -18.60 -10.69 -10.36
N ASP A 207 -19.56 -10.09 -11.05
CA ASP A 207 -20.83 -10.74 -11.45
C ASP A 207 -20.65 -11.95 -12.37
N LYS A 208 -19.49 -12.04 -13.04
CA LYS A 208 -19.13 -13.14 -13.96
C LYS A 208 -18.03 -14.05 -13.41
N GLY A 209 -17.88 -14.13 -12.10
CA GLY A 209 -16.80 -14.84 -11.43
C GLY A 209 -15.71 -13.88 -10.91
N SER A 210 -14.49 -14.06 -11.36
CA SER A 210 -13.34 -13.23 -10.93
C SER A 210 -12.89 -12.30 -12.04
N LYS A 211 -12.36 -11.13 -11.67
CA LYS A 211 -11.72 -10.19 -12.60
C LYS A 211 -10.42 -9.65 -12.03
N LEU A 212 -9.57 -9.13 -12.92
CA LEU A 212 -8.35 -8.42 -12.55
C LEU A 212 -8.56 -6.91 -12.65
N LEU A 213 -8.07 -6.16 -11.66
CA LEU A 213 -7.89 -4.72 -11.70
C LEU A 213 -6.40 -4.41 -11.78
N PHE A 214 -6.03 -3.32 -12.45
CA PHE A 214 -4.64 -2.85 -12.57
C PHE A 214 -4.53 -1.42 -12.08
N ALA A 215 -3.45 -1.11 -11.38
CA ALA A 215 -3.13 0.24 -10.97
C ALA A 215 -1.62 0.50 -11.01
N SER A 216 -1.23 1.71 -11.33
CA SER A 216 0.07 2.26 -10.96
C SER A 216 0.07 2.58 -9.47
N ASP A 217 1.15 2.24 -8.77
CA ASP A 217 1.32 2.56 -7.34
C ASP A 217 1.84 4.01 -7.18
N ALA A 218 1.28 4.94 -7.96
CA ALA A 218 1.62 6.35 -7.89
C ALA A 218 1.10 6.96 -6.58
N LEU A 219 1.83 7.96 -6.09
CA LEU A 219 1.39 8.84 -5.01
C LEU A 219 0.56 9.99 -5.58
N VAL A 220 -0.44 10.45 -4.85
CA VAL A 220 -1.11 11.72 -5.14
C VAL A 220 -0.16 12.85 -4.75
N ASN A 221 0.14 13.75 -5.68
CA ASN A 221 0.91 14.97 -5.45
C ASN A 221 0.03 16.07 -4.87
#